data_4374b956812e3f04ffca5f5b21ecaea7
#
_entry.id   4374b956812e3f04ffca5f5b21ecaea7
#
_cell.length_a   1.000
_cell.length_b   1.000
_cell.length_c   1.000
_cell.angle_alpha   90.00
_cell.angle_beta   90.00
_cell.angle_gamma   90.00
#
_symmetry.space_group_name_H-M   'P 1'
#
loop_
_entity.id
_entity.type
_entity.pdbx_description
1 polymer ?
#
loop_
_entity_poly.entity_id
_entity_poly.type
_entity_poly.pdbx_seq_one_letter_code
_entity_poly.pdbx_strand_id
1 'polypeptide(L)' 'MSERDLANRVIETAIDDADSRINNYNRISARNFLMGKTYYWRKSLQFWCDMADKDIKKVMKWARCKYGKTARSF' A
#
# COMPACT_ATOMS: atom_id res chain seq x y z
N MET A 1 -15.36 -12.18 11.93
CA MET A 1 -14.22 -11.82 11.06
C MET A 1 -12.99 -11.66 11.94
N SER A 2 -11.89 -12.31 11.58
CA SER A 2 -10.67 -12.21 12.36
C SER A 2 -9.95 -10.90 12.07
N GLU A 3 -9.02 -10.52 12.96
CA GLU A 3 -8.19 -9.34 12.76
C GLU A 3 -7.36 -9.46 11.48
N ARG A 4 -6.88 -10.68 11.18
CA ARG A 4 -6.14 -10.92 9.95
C ARG A 4 -7.00 -10.66 8.71
N ASP A 5 -8.24 -11.11 8.72
CA ASP A 5 -9.15 -10.90 7.60
C ASP A 5 -9.43 -9.41 7.39
N LEU A 6 -9.62 -8.68 8.48
CA LEU A 6 -9.81 -7.24 8.40
C LEU A 6 -8.58 -6.55 7.83
N ALA A 7 -7.40 -6.92 8.31
CA ALA A 7 -6.15 -6.33 7.83
C ALA A 7 -5.90 -6.65 6.36
N ASN A 8 -6.19 -7.87 5.93
CA ASN A 8 -6.07 -8.23 4.52
C ASN A 8 -7.01 -7.40 3.66
N ARG A 9 -8.23 -7.16 4.15
CA ARG A 9 -9.19 -6.33 3.42
C ARG A 9 -8.72 -4.90 3.29
N VAL A 10 -8.11 -4.34 4.34
CA VAL A 10 -7.57 -2.99 4.29
C VAL A 10 -6.49 -2.88 3.21
N ILE A 11 -5.58 -3.85 3.17
CA ILE A 11 -4.51 -3.86 2.17
C ILE A 11 -5.08 -4.05 0.76
N GLU A 12 -6.02 -4.96 0.58
CA GLU A 12 -6.67 -5.19 -0.72
C GLU A 12 -7.40 -3.93 -1.21
N THR A 13 -8.09 -3.24 -0.32
CA THR A 13 -8.77 -1.99 -0.65
C THR A 13 -7.76 -0.93 -1.09
N ALA A 14 -6.63 -0.86 -0.40
CA ALA A 14 -5.56 0.07 -0.79
C ALA A 14 -5.02 -0.26 -2.18
N ILE A 15 -4.88 -1.54 -2.51
CA ILE A 15 -4.43 -1.95 -3.83
C ILE A 15 -5.46 -1.55 -4.90
N ASP A 16 -6.74 -1.77 -4.63
CA ASP A 16 -7.80 -1.37 -5.55
C ASP A 16 -7.77 0.15 -5.80
N ASP A 17 -7.63 0.93 -4.73
CA ASP A 17 -7.56 2.38 -4.85
C ASP A 17 -6.31 2.81 -5.61
N ALA A 18 -5.18 2.15 -5.35
CA ALA A 18 -3.91 2.46 -6.02
C ALA A 18 -3.96 2.14 -7.51
N ASP A 19 -4.74 1.13 -7.89
CA ASP A 19 -4.90 0.72 -9.29
C ASP A 19 -5.99 1.51 -10.02
N SER A 20 -6.69 2.40 -9.32
CA SER A 20 -7.76 3.20 -9.91
C SER A 20 -7.23 4.01 -11.09
N ARG A 21 -8.06 4.13 -12.13
CA ARG A 21 -7.73 4.94 -13.31
C ARG A 21 -7.96 6.42 -13.05
N ILE A 22 -8.72 6.74 -12.02
CA ILE A 22 -9.03 8.12 -11.65
C ILE A 22 -7.88 8.68 -10.84
N ASN A 23 -7.26 9.75 -11.34
CA ASN A 23 -6.17 10.42 -10.61
C ASN A 23 -6.76 11.33 -9.54
N ASN A 24 -6.93 10.79 -8.35
CA ASN A 24 -7.48 11.52 -7.24
C ASN A 24 -6.65 11.29 -5.97
N TYR A 25 -7.08 11.94 -4.89
CA TYR A 25 -6.39 11.85 -3.60
C TYR A 25 -6.29 10.40 -3.10
N ASN A 26 -7.37 9.63 -3.27
CA ASN A 26 -7.39 8.26 -2.77
C ASN A 26 -6.35 7.39 -3.46
N ARG A 27 -6.18 7.56 -4.77
CA ARG A 27 -5.16 6.82 -5.52
C ARG A 27 -3.76 7.17 -5.04
N ILE A 28 -3.49 8.46 -4.88
CA ILE A 28 -2.18 8.95 -4.45
C ILE A 28 -1.88 8.45 -3.04
N SER A 29 -2.84 8.58 -2.13
CA SER A 29 -2.68 8.12 -0.75
C SER A 29 -2.45 6.62 -0.67
N ALA A 30 -3.21 5.84 -1.43
CA ALA A 30 -3.06 4.38 -1.43
C ALA A 30 -1.68 3.96 -1.92
N ARG A 31 -1.16 4.60 -2.97
CA ARG A 31 0.17 4.32 -3.48
C ARG A 31 1.25 4.69 -2.46
N ASN A 32 1.11 5.83 -1.81
CA ASN A 32 2.04 6.26 -0.76
C ASN A 32 2.04 5.27 0.40
N PHE A 33 0.87 4.80 0.80
CA PHE A 33 0.71 3.83 1.87
C PHE A 33 1.42 2.52 1.53
N LEU A 34 1.15 1.96 0.35
CA LEU A 34 1.70 0.67 -0.06
C LEU A 34 3.21 0.73 -0.28
N MET A 35 3.72 1.85 -0.76
CA MET A 35 5.16 2.04 -0.96
C MET A 35 5.91 2.41 0.31
N GLY A 36 5.20 2.74 1.40
CA GLY A 36 5.82 3.22 2.61
C GLY A 36 6.66 4.47 2.35
N LYS A 37 6.10 5.42 1.59
CA LYS A 37 6.86 6.54 1.01
C LYS A 37 7.50 7.44 2.07
N THR A 38 6.80 7.66 3.18
CA THR A 38 7.34 8.44 4.30
C THR A 38 7.30 7.58 5.55
N TYR A 39 7.92 8.09 6.62
CA TYR A 39 7.91 7.42 7.92
C TYR A 39 6.48 7.15 8.39
N TYR A 40 5.60 8.12 8.23
CA TYR A 40 4.19 7.98 8.63
C TYR A 40 3.51 6.85 7.86
N TRP A 41 3.64 6.83 6.53
CA TRP A 41 3.02 5.80 5.71
C TRP A 41 3.60 4.42 5.99
N ARG A 42 4.91 4.36 6.22
CA ARG A 42 5.59 3.09 6.53
C ARG A 42 5.10 2.52 7.86
N LYS A 43 4.94 3.36 8.86
CA LYS A 43 4.43 2.92 10.15
C LYS A 43 3.00 2.37 10.04
N SER A 44 2.17 3.04 9.29
CA SER A 44 0.80 2.61 9.04
C SER A 44 0.77 1.26 8.31
N LEU A 45 1.58 1.13 7.27
CA LEU A 45 1.68 -0.13 6.52
C LEU A 45 2.20 -1.27 7.40
N GLN A 46 3.18 -0.98 8.25
CA GLN A 46 3.74 -1.98 9.17
C GLN A 46 2.64 -2.53 10.09
N PHE A 47 1.81 -1.65 10.63
CA PHE A 47 0.72 -2.05 11.51
C PHE A 47 -0.22 -3.05 10.81
N TRP A 48 -0.64 -2.71 9.59
CA TRP A 48 -1.58 -3.57 8.85
C TRP A 48 -0.92 -4.85 8.35
N CYS A 49 0.35 -4.78 7.95
CA CYS A 49 1.09 -5.97 7.52
C CYS A 49 1.28 -6.95 8.68
N ASP A 50 1.57 -6.43 9.87
CA ASP A 50 1.73 -7.28 11.05
C ASP A 50 0.42 -8.01 11.37
N MET A 51 -0.70 -7.30 11.31
CA MET A 51 -2.00 -7.89 11.56
C MET A 51 -2.40 -8.90 10.49
N ALA A 52 -1.99 -8.65 9.24
CA ALA A 52 -2.32 -9.53 8.11
C ALA A 52 -1.33 -10.67 7.96
N ASP A 53 -0.30 -10.73 8.80
CA ASP A 53 0.76 -11.73 8.73
C ASP A 53 1.48 -11.66 7.38
N LYS A 54 1.78 -10.44 6.94
CA LYS A 54 2.50 -10.18 5.69
C LYS A 54 3.84 -9.52 5.98
N ASP A 55 4.81 -9.77 5.10
CA ASP A 55 6.13 -9.16 5.20
C ASP A 55 6.08 -7.77 4.54
N ILE A 56 6.25 -6.73 5.35
CA ILE A 56 6.21 -5.36 4.87
C ILE A 56 7.25 -5.09 3.78
N LYS A 57 8.42 -5.70 3.89
CA LYS A 57 9.48 -5.50 2.90
C LYS A 57 9.05 -5.99 1.53
N LYS A 58 8.36 -7.12 1.48
CA LYS A 58 7.86 -7.67 0.22
C LYS A 58 6.76 -6.80 -0.36
N VAL A 59 5.86 -6.31 0.49
CA VAL A 59 4.77 -5.44 0.04
C VAL A 59 5.34 -4.15 -0.52
N MET A 60 6.26 -3.51 0.20
CA MET A 60 6.88 -2.26 -0.26
C MET A 60 7.65 -2.45 -1.55
N LYS A 61 8.41 -3.54 -1.66
CA LYS A 61 9.17 -3.82 -2.87
C LYS A 61 8.24 -3.99 -4.07
N TRP A 62 7.19 -4.75 -3.90
CA TRP A 62 6.20 -4.97 -4.95
C TRP A 62 5.57 -3.64 -5.37
N ALA A 63 5.15 -2.85 -4.40
CA ALA A 63 4.48 -1.57 -4.67
C ALA A 63 5.42 -0.58 -5.35
N ARG A 64 6.67 -0.50 -4.91
CA ARG A 64 7.65 0.40 -5.52
C ARG A 64 7.96 -0.01 -6.95
N CYS A 65 8.01 -1.31 -7.24
CA CYS A 65 8.19 -1.77 -8.60
C CYS A 65 6.99 -1.42 -9.47
N LYS A 66 5.79 -1.55 -8.94
CA LYS A 66 4.58 -1.34 -9.71
C LYS A 66 4.26 0.15 -9.90
N TYR A 67 4.33 0.93 -8.83
CA TYR A 67 3.90 2.33 -8.83
C TYR A 67 5.06 3.32 -8.93
N GLY A 68 6.20 2.94 -8.41
CA GLY A 68 7.38 3.81 -8.41
C GLY A 68 7.92 4.10 -9.79
N LYS A 69 7.74 3.17 -10.73
CA LYS A 69 8.22 3.35 -12.10
C LYS A 69 7.58 4.54 -12.78
N THR A 70 6.33 4.82 -12.47
CA THR A 70 5.61 5.93 -13.05
C THR A 70 6.25 7.27 -12.67
N ALA A 71 6.71 7.38 -11.44
CA ALA A 71 7.35 8.59 -10.94
C ALA A 71 8.71 8.86 -11.55
N ARG A 72 9.30 7.85 -12.20
CA ARG A 72 10.63 7.92 -12.78
C ARG A 72 10.63 8.10 -14.30
N SER A 73 9.46 8.25 -14.86
CA SER A 73 9.29 8.27 -16.33
C SER A 73 9.46 9.64 -16.94
N PHE A 74 10.04 10.57 -16.26
CA PHE A 74 10.24 11.91 -16.83
C PHE A 74 11.68 12.29 -16.91
#